data_6bdf089de2b6f074dfc88129e6b28729
#
_entry.id   6bdf089de2b6f074dfc88129e6b28729
#
_cell.length_a   1.000
_cell.length_b   1.000
_cell.length_c   1.000
_cell.angle_alpha   90.00
_cell.angle_beta   90.00
_cell.angle_gamma   90.00
#
_symmetry.space_group_name_H-M   'P 1'
#
loop_
_entity.id
_entity.type
_entity.pdbx_description
1 polymer ?
#
loop_
_entity_poly.entity_id
_entity_poly.type
_entity_poly.pdbx_seq_one_letter_code
_entity_poly.pdbx_strand_id
1 'polypeptide(L)'
;MTRRFVVAALALALTLLAHLGPAAAGTRSWQHVPLPDGVRPQAALNDAVAFGPGLAWAVGTDAVGREAPGFPLLLRWDGTAWQRQSVPGADRQGELLSVAGTSPSSVWAVGRDTAGGTRLLRFDGRDWHESRAPRGVVPTRAVAGGGEVWLIGSRDGTQALLRWDGRSWQDVPAPPGSVYGLHVLARDDVWAAGATGTGAAVSHWDGREWRQTIVDGFPRAAVGSVLAVSPTEVWAGGTAGFVGGPAGRPIPPLLVRFDGQTWSRVSLPADFGAVTSLAPAASGSLGWVAVSRSQKWGPPGSTPPLVPGPDFLAWNGQSFTAYDEPAVAGEGDSQLLQLAPVPGTETVWSVGRAAGPENTFAPRVQRFD
;
A
#
# COMPACT_ATOMS: atom_id res chain seq x y z
N MET A 1 -52.16 9.98 79.52
CA MET A 1 -51.49 10.95 78.62
C MET A 1 -50.07 10.43 78.33
N THR A 2 -49.94 9.70 77.26
CA THR A 2 -48.64 9.07 76.86
C THR A 2 -48.25 9.57 75.54
N ARG A 3 -47.17 10.37 75.43
CA ARG A 3 -46.57 10.88 74.22
C ARG A 3 -45.64 9.83 73.65
N ARG A 4 -45.92 9.41 72.43
CA ARG A 4 -45.04 8.54 71.62
C ARG A 4 -44.04 9.45 70.86
N PHE A 5 -42.76 9.23 71.08
CA PHE A 5 -41.66 9.79 70.20
C PHE A 5 -41.47 8.90 69.02
N VAL A 6 -41.55 9.50 67.84
CA VAL A 6 -41.17 8.86 66.60
C VAL A 6 -39.72 9.29 66.32
N VAL A 7 -38.85 8.30 66.27
CA VAL A 7 -37.42 8.53 65.86
C VAL A 7 -37.36 8.27 64.36
N ALA A 8 -37.07 9.33 63.56
CA ALA A 8 -36.80 9.22 62.15
C ALA A 8 -35.32 8.89 61.92
N ALA A 9 -35.03 7.73 61.37
CA ALA A 9 -33.67 7.37 60.95
C ALA A 9 -33.40 7.95 59.53
N LEU A 10 -32.44 8.88 59.44
CA LEU A 10 -31.94 9.42 58.18
C LEU A 10 -30.87 8.46 57.64
N ALA A 11 -31.18 7.74 56.54
CA ALA A 11 -30.18 6.95 55.84
C ALA A 11 -29.38 7.84 54.88
N LEU A 12 -28.11 8.01 55.19
CA LEU A 12 -27.14 8.74 54.34
C LEU A 12 -26.67 7.78 53.22
N ALA A 13 -27.19 7.94 52.01
CA ALA A 13 -26.66 7.23 50.85
C ALA A 13 -25.41 7.96 50.33
N LEU A 14 -24.20 7.43 50.61
CA LEU A 14 -22.98 7.84 49.94
C LEU A 14 -22.96 7.32 48.51
N THR A 15 -23.21 8.18 47.55
CA THR A 15 -22.93 7.91 46.13
C THR A 15 -21.41 8.07 45.88
N LEU A 16 -20.72 6.93 45.73
CA LEU A 16 -19.35 6.91 45.17
C LEU A 16 -19.46 7.29 43.70
N LEU A 17 -19.19 8.55 43.37
CA LEU A 17 -18.85 8.94 42.00
C LEU A 17 -17.42 8.43 41.72
N ALA A 18 -17.33 7.29 41.07
CA ALA A 18 -16.11 6.86 40.45
C ALA A 18 -15.72 7.92 39.38
N HIS A 19 -14.71 8.72 39.68
CA HIS A 19 -14.07 9.55 38.67
C HIS A 19 -13.35 8.62 37.72
N LEU A 20 -13.99 8.28 36.59
CA LEU A 20 -13.30 7.78 35.41
C LEU A 20 -12.44 8.94 34.93
N GLY A 21 -11.17 8.95 35.34
CA GLY A 21 -10.16 9.81 34.72
C GLY A 21 -10.19 9.57 33.22
N PRO A 22 -9.85 10.59 32.40
CA PRO A 22 -9.72 10.38 30.97
C PRO A 22 -8.77 9.21 30.76
N ALA A 23 -9.21 8.18 30.05
CA ALA A 23 -8.35 7.11 29.61
C ALA A 23 -7.15 7.78 28.95
N ALA A 24 -5.95 7.50 29.42
CA ALA A 24 -4.74 7.99 28.78
C ALA A 24 -4.82 7.55 27.33
N ALA A 25 -4.92 8.52 26.41
CA ALA A 25 -4.85 8.22 24.99
C ALA A 25 -3.51 7.54 24.78
N GLY A 26 -3.53 6.23 24.54
CA GLY A 26 -2.33 5.46 24.23
C GLY A 26 -1.60 6.17 23.10
N THR A 27 -0.30 6.31 23.19
CA THR A 27 0.50 6.85 22.10
C THR A 27 0.29 5.96 20.88
N ARG A 28 -0.31 6.51 19.83
CA ARG A 28 -0.51 5.79 18.57
C ARG A 28 0.84 5.36 18.01
N SER A 29 0.92 4.12 17.60
CA SER A 29 2.14 3.55 17.06
C SER A 29 1.84 2.44 16.06
N TRP A 30 2.82 2.11 15.25
CA TRP A 30 2.77 0.92 14.40
C TRP A 30 2.87 -0.33 15.26
N GLN A 31 1.99 -1.27 15.02
CA GLN A 31 1.93 -2.56 15.70
C GLN A 31 2.03 -3.68 14.69
N HIS A 32 2.81 -4.71 15.00
CA HIS A 32 2.82 -5.93 14.22
C HIS A 32 1.50 -6.69 14.43
N VAL A 33 0.89 -7.15 13.34
CA VAL A 33 -0.35 -7.94 13.39
C VAL A 33 -0.05 -9.37 12.97
N PRO A 34 -0.35 -10.37 13.82
CA PRO A 34 -0.11 -11.77 13.49
C PRO A 34 -0.85 -12.22 12.24
N LEU A 35 -0.21 -13.07 11.47
CA LEU A 35 -0.83 -13.75 10.35
C LEU A 35 -1.50 -15.05 10.80
N PRO A 36 -2.51 -15.54 10.05
CA PRO A 36 -3.19 -16.78 10.40
C PRO A 36 -2.26 -17.98 10.25
N ASP A 37 -2.56 -19.02 11.04
CA ASP A 37 -1.99 -20.33 10.83
C ASP A 37 -2.22 -20.80 9.39
N GLY A 38 -1.25 -21.49 8.80
CA GLY A 38 -1.35 -21.98 7.42
C GLY A 38 -0.81 -21.01 6.34
N VAL A 39 -0.30 -19.83 6.68
CA VAL A 39 0.63 -19.10 5.82
C VAL A 39 1.96 -19.86 5.87
N ARG A 40 2.40 -20.37 4.73
CA ARG A 40 3.61 -21.18 4.63
C ARG A 40 4.84 -20.27 4.73
N PRO A 41 5.98 -20.80 5.23
CA PRO A 41 7.24 -20.05 5.27
C PRO A 41 7.63 -19.47 3.89
N GLN A 42 8.50 -18.49 3.86
CA GLN A 42 8.93 -17.77 2.66
C GLN A 42 7.73 -17.13 1.97
N ALA A 43 6.97 -16.34 2.71
CA ALA A 43 5.83 -15.59 2.20
C ALA A 43 6.15 -14.10 2.09
N ALA A 44 5.49 -13.45 1.14
CA ALA A 44 5.52 -12.01 0.96
C ALA A 44 4.11 -11.50 0.69
N LEU A 45 3.80 -10.31 1.19
CA LEU A 45 2.59 -9.59 0.80
C LEU A 45 3.00 -8.45 -0.13
N ASN A 46 2.27 -8.32 -1.23
CA ASN A 46 2.60 -7.40 -2.32
C ASN A 46 1.69 -6.18 -2.33
N ASP A 47 0.44 -6.31 -1.86
CA ASP A 47 -0.54 -5.23 -1.88
C ASP A 47 -1.69 -5.49 -0.91
N ALA A 48 -2.39 -4.41 -0.51
CA ALA A 48 -3.58 -4.50 0.32
C ALA A 48 -4.59 -3.39 0.00
N VAL A 49 -5.86 -3.64 0.31
CA VAL A 49 -6.95 -2.67 0.24
C VAL A 49 -7.88 -2.83 1.43
N ALA A 50 -8.31 -1.73 2.04
CA ALA A 50 -9.27 -1.73 3.13
C ALA A 50 -10.58 -1.04 2.72
N PHE A 51 -11.69 -1.54 3.21
CA PHE A 51 -13.04 -1.00 2.97
C PHE A 51 -13.71 -0.49 4.25
N GLY A 52 -13.04 -0.66 5.37
CA GLY A 52 -13.49 -0.22 6.69
C GLY A 52 -12.79 -1.01 7.80
N PRO A 53 -13.07 -0.71 9.07
CA PRO A 53 -12.42 -1.37 10.21
C PRO A 53 -12.60 -2.89 10.24
N GLY A 54 -13.67 -3.41 9.68
CA GLY A 54 -14.01 -4.84 9.66
C GLY A 54 -13.68 -5.57 8.36
N LEU A 55 -13.12 -4.90 7.36
CA LEU A 55 -12.83 -5.56 6.08
C LEU A 55 -11.63 -4.95 5.38
N ALA A 56 -10.62 -5.78 5.16
CA ALA A 56 -9.51 -5.54 4.26
C ALA A 56 -9.10 -6.83 3.54
N TRP A 57 -8.40 -6.67 2.44
CA TRP A 57 -7.78 -7.75 1.67
C TRP A 57 -6.30 -7.49 1.54
N ALA A 58 -5.50 -8.55 1.62
CA ALA A 58 -4.08 -8.51 1.30
C ALA A 58 -3.72 -9.68 0.39
N VAL A 59 -2.82 -9.44 -0.54
CA VAL A 59 -2.42 -10.43 -1.56
C VAL A 59 -0.91 -10.56 -1.63
N GLY A 60 -0.46 -11.74 -2.07
CA GLY A 60 0.95 -12.02 -2.19
C GLY A 60 1.24 -13.44 -2.66
N THR A 61 2.30 -14.01 -2.08
CA THR A 61 2.74 -15.38 -2.34
C THR A 61 3.27 -16.02 -1.05
N ASP A 62 3.19 -17.32 -0.96
CA ASP A 62 3.84 -18.09 0.11
C ASP A 62 4.53 -19.34 -0.44
N ALA A 63 5.31 -20.02 0.41
CA ALA A 63 6.12 -21.19 0.04
C ALA A 63 7.03 -20.94 -1.18
N VAL A 64 7.62 -19.75 -1.26
CA VAL A 64 8.60 -19.43 -2.30
C VAL A 64 9.85 -20.27 -2.09
N GLY A 65 10.22 -21.06 -3.09
CA GLY A 65 11.45 -21.85 -3.09
C GLY A 65 12.59 -21.15 -3.81
N ARG A 66 13.79 -21.76 -3.78
CA ARG A 66 14.96 -21.21 -4.47
C ARG A 66 14.72 -21.06 -5.98
N GLU A 67 13.95 -21.97 -6.59
CA GLU A 67 13.64 -22.02 -8.01
C GLU A 67 12.12 -22.03 -8.29
N ALA A 68 11.30 -21.88 -7.25
CA ALA A 68 9.85 -21.93 -7.35
C ALA A 68 9.23 -20.60 -6.85
N PRO A 69 8.37 -19.94 -7.63
CA PRO A 69 7.80 -18.64 -7.27
C PRO A 69 6.77 -18.71 -6.14
N GLY A 70 6.54 -19.89 -5.57
CA GLY A 70 5.54 -20.07 -4.52
C GLY A 70 4.12 -20.27 -5.05
N PHE A 71 3.16 -19.97 -4.19
CA PHE A 71 1.74 -20.12 -4.50
C PHE A 71 0.98 -18.84 -4.12
N PRO A 72 -0.11 -18.53 -4.81
CA PRO A 72 -0.88 -17.33 -4.52
C PRO A 72 -1.40 -17.32 -3.08
N LEU A 73 -1.19 -16.20 -2.39
CA LEU A 73 -1.67 -15.94 -1.03
C LEU A 73 -2.72 -14.84 -1.08
N LEU A 74 -3.88 -15.12 -0.49
CA LEU A 74 -4.98 -14.19 -0.32
C LEU A 74 -5.43 -14.20 1.13
N LEU A 75 -5.43 -13.05 1.76
CA LEU A 75 -5.84 -12.86 3.14
C LEU A 75 -7.03 -11.89 3.20
N ARG A 76 -7.95 -12.14 4.14
CA ARG A 76 -9.06 -11.26 4.46
C ARG A 76 -9.02 -10.89 5.94
N TRP A 77 -9.11 -9.61 6.24
CA TRP A 77 -9.36 -9.10 7.58
C TRP A 77 -10.86 -9.14 7.88
N ASP A 78 -11.24 -9.69 9.02
CA ASP A 78 -12.65 -9.86 9.44
C ASP A 78 -13.07 -8.87 10.55
N GLY A 79 -12.19 -7.94 10.90
CA GLY A 79 -12.38 -6.99 12.01
C GLY A 79 -11.58 -7.38 13.26
N THR A 80 -11.13 -8.62 13.36
CA THR A 80 -10.40 -9.15 14.53
C THR A 80 -9.10 -9.84 14.17
N ALA A 81 -9.06 -10.57 13.07
CA ALA A 81 -7.91 -11.33 12.62
C ALA A 81 -7.85 -11.44 11.09
N TRP A 82 -6.65 -11.68 10.58
CA TRP A 82 -6.46 -12.06 9.19
C TRP A 82 -6.81 -13.54 8.99
N GLN A 83 -7.54 -13.83 7.93
CA GLN A 83 -8.00 -15.17 7.56
C GLN A 83 -7.48 -15.52 6.17
N ARG A 84 -6.82 -16.70 6.03
CA ARG A 84 -6.46 -17.20 4.70
C ARG A 84 -7.70 -17.56 3.92
N GLN A 85 -7.77 -17.13 2.68
CA GLN A 85 -8.90 -17.40 1.77
C GLN A 85 -8.48 -18.36 0.66
N SER A 86 -9.46 -19.11 0.15
CA SER A 86 -9.27 -19.92 -1.04
C SER A 86 -9.10 -19.03 -2.27
N VAL A 87 -8.12 -19.35 -3.09
CA VAL A 87 -7.86 -18.68 -4.37
C VAL A 87 -8.23 -19.65 -5.48
N PRO A 88 -9.05 -19.26 -6.47
CA PRO A 88 -9.29 -20.08 -7.65
C PRO A 88 -7.95 -20.46 -8.32
N GLY A 89 -7.74 -21.76 -8.60
CA GLY A 89 -6.49 -22.26 -9.16
C GLY A 89 -5.27 -22.14 -8.22
N ALA A 90 -5.48 -22.22 -6.89
CA ALA A 90 -4.41 -22.15 -5.88
C ALA A 90 -3.42 -23.32 -5.93
N ASP A 91 -3.75 -24.39 -6.62
CA ASP A 91 -2.89 -25.52 -6.92
C ASP A 91 -1.79 -25.20 -7.96
N ARG A 92 -1.98 -24.16 -8.76
CA ARG A 92 -0.97 -23.66 -9.69
C ARG A 92 -0.01 -22.68 -9.00
N GLN A 93 1.29 -22.95 -9.12
CA GLN A 93 2.31 -22.02 -8.64
C GLN A 93 2.18 -20.64 -9.27
N GLY A 94 2.57 -19.61 -8.53
CA GLY A 94 2.50 -18.23 -8.95
C GLY A 94 2.31 -17.28 -7.78
N GLU A 95 1.92 -16.06 -8.07
CA GLU A 95 1.76 -15.00 -7.09
C GLU A 95 0.55 -14.11 -7.40
N LEU A 96 0.02 -13.44 -6.39
CA LEU A 96 -0.85 -12.28 -6.55
C LEU A 96 -0.02 -11.01 -6.32
N LEU A 97 -0.10 -10.08 -7.24
CA LEU A 97 0.74 -8.87 -7.30
C LEU A 97 0.03 -7.65 -6.74
N SER A 98 -1.27 -7.51 -6.98
CA SER A 98 -2.02 -6.34 -6.59
C SER A 98 -3.49 -6.65 -6.34
N VAL A 99 -4.13 -5.89 -5.46
CA VAL A 99 -5.55 -5.97 -5.12
C VAL A 99 -6.14 -4.57 -5.03
N ALA A 100 -7.30 -4.35 -5.67
CA ALA A 100 -8.01 -3.09 -5.63
C ALA A 100 -9.52 -3.32 -5.76
N GLY A 101 -10.32 -2.42 -5.23
CA GLY A 101 -11.77 -2.53 -5.33
C GLY A 101 -12.48 -1.21 -5.11
N THR A 102 -13.63 -1.06 -5.74
CA THR A 102 -14.50 0.10 -5.60
C THR A 102 -15.51 -0.04 -4.46
N SER A 103 -15.71 -1.26 -3.98
CA SER A 103 -16.62 -1.56 -2.86
C SER A 103 -16.26 -2.91 -2.22
N PRO A 104 -16.81 -3.22 -1.02
CA PRO A 104 -16.68 -4.53 -0.40
C PRO A 104 -17.11 -5.72 -1.26
N SER A 105 -17.95 -5.51 -2.26
CA SER A 105 -18.47 -6.55 -3.15
C SER A 105 -17.93 -6.47 -4.58
N SER A 106 -16.98 -5.59 -4.85
CA SER A 106 -16.36 -5.43 -6.16
C SER A 106 -14.86 -5.22 -6.02
N VAL A 107 -14.14 -6.35 -5.87
CA VAL A 107 -12.69 -6.35 -5.67
C VAL A 107 -12.03 -7.16 -6.78
N TRP A 108 -10.89 -6.69 -7.23
CA TRP A 108 -10.08 -7.33 -8.26
C TRP A 108 -8.69 -7.63 -7.71
N ALA A 109 -8.15 -8.78 -8.07
CA ALA A 109 -6.76 -9.10 -7.82
C ALA A 109 -6.07 -9.56 -9.11
N VAL A 110 -4.85 -9.10 -9.30
CA VAL A 110 -4.03 -9.49 -10.45
C VAL A 110 -2.82 -10.26 -9.97
N GLY A 111 -2.38 -11.19 -10.80
CA GLY A 111 -1.21 -12.01 -10.52
C GLY A 111 -0.73 -12.73 -11.78
N ARG A 112 0.20 -13.63 -11.58
CA ARG A 112 0.77 -14.45 -12.65
C ARG A 112 1.04 -15.87 -12.14
N ASP A 113 1.05 -16.83 -13.05
CA ASP A 113 1.54 -18.18 -12.81
C ASP A 113 2.99 -18.36 -13.33
N THR A 114 3.58 -19.51 -13.05
CA THR A 114 4.96 -19.85 -13.47
C THR A 114 5.13 -19.96 -14.98
N ALA A 115 4.08 -20.26 -15.70
CA ALA A 115 4.12 -20.35 -17.15
C ALA A 115 4.05 -18.96 -17.84
N GLY A 116 4.07 -17.87 -17.04
CA GLY A 116 3.88 -16.51 -17.53
C GLY A 116 2.40 -16.19 -17.84
N GLY A 117 1.49 -17.08 -17.43
CA GLY A 117 0.06 -16.89 -17.57
C GLY A 117 -0.45 -15.82 -16.62
N THR A 118 -1.41 -15.06 -17.10
CA THR A 118 -2.08 -14.03 -16.31
C THR A 118 -3.11 -14.65 -15.39
N ARG A 119 -3.10 -14.19 -14.13
CA ARG A 119 -4.15 -14.48 -13.15
C ARG A 119 -4.92 -13.19 -12.87
N LEU A 120 -6.18 -13.15 -13.29
CA LEU A 120 -7.09 -12.07 -12.98
C LEU A 120 -8.26 -12.65 -12.20
N LEU A 121 -8.48 -12.17 -10.98
CA LEU A 121 -9.52 -12.62 -10.08
C LEU A 121 -10.49 -11.48 -9.80
N ARG A 122 -11.76 -11.82 -9.62
CA ARG A 122 -12.81 -10.89 -9.22
C ARG A 122 -13.58 -11.46 -8.04
N PHE A 123 -13.77 -10.65 -7.02
CA PHE A 123 -14.67 -10.91 -5.90
C PHE A 123 -16.02 -10.24 -6.17
N ASP A 124 -17.10 -10.99 -6.04
CA ASP A 124 -18.46 -10.52 -6.34
C ASP A 124 -19.28 -10.14 -5.08
N GLY A 125 -18.59 -10.14 -3.93
CA GLY A 125 -19.21 -9.92 -2.61
C GLY A 125 -19.42 -11.21 -1.83
N ARG A 126 -19.28 -12.37 -2.46
CA ARG A 126 -19.43 -13.69 -1.85
C ARG A 126 -18.18 -14.56 -2.09
N ASP A 127 -17.82 -14.74 -3.35
CA ASP A 127 -16.75 -15.65 -3.74
C ASP A 127 -15.78 -14.97 -4.72
N TRP A 128 -14.55 -15.49 -4.76
CA TRP A 128 -13.55 -15.14 -5.75
C TRP A 128 -13.68 -16.04 -6.97
N HIS A 129 -13.67 -15.44 -8.15
CA HIS A 129 -13.77 -16.11 -9.44
C HIS A 129 -12.60 -15.76 -10.36
N GLU A 130 -12.12 -16.72 -11.14
CA GLU A 130 -11.23 -16.39 -12.25
C GLU A 130 -12.00 -15.55 -13.28
N SER A 131 -11.39 -14.46 -13.69
CA SER A 131 -11.89 -13.58 -14.74
C SER A 131 -10.93 -13.65 -15.94
N ARG A 132 -11.50 -13.55 -17.15
CA ARG A 132 -10.66 -13.54 -18.33
C ARG A 132 -9.91 -12.21 -18.42
N ALA A 133 -8.59 -12.29 -18.50
CA ALA A 133 -7.77 -11.13 -18.81
C ALA A 133 -8.06 -10.66 -20.27
N PRO A 134 -7.95 -9.37 -20.55
CA PRO A 134 -8.03 -8.85 -21.91
C PRO A 134 -7.00 -9.53 -22.81
N ARG A 135 -7.38 -9.80 -24.07
CA ARG A 135 -6.52 -10.55 -24.99
C ARG A 135 -5.14 -9.90 -25.16
N GLY A 136 -4.10 -10.70 -24.97
CA GLY A 136 -2.72 -10.28 -25.11
C GLY A 136 -2.19 -9.35 -24.01
N VAL A 137 -3.02 -9.04 -23.00
CA VAL A 137 -2.60 -8.19 -21.90
C VAL A 137 -2.08 -9.02 -20.73
N VAL A 138 -0.92 -8.64 -20.22
CA VAL A 138 -0.35 -9.15 -18.99
C VAL A 138 -0.47 -8.04 -17.93
N PRO A 139 -1.54 -8.03 -17.12
CA PRO A 139 -1.71 -7.03 -16.08
C PRO A 139 -0.73 -7.28 -14.93
N THR A 140 -0.20 -6.20 -14.38
CA THR A 140 0.73 -6.21 -13.26
C THR A 140 0.15 -5.51 -12.02
N ARG A 141 -0.81 -4.60 -12.22
CA ARG A 141 -1.44 -3.87 -11.13
C ARG A 141 -2.92 -3.59 -11.42
N ALA A 142 -3.74 -3.73 -10.39
CA ALA A 142 -5.10 -3.19 -10.36
C ALA A 142 -5.13 -1.92 -9.51
N VAL A 143 -5.90 -0.94 -9.93
CA VAL A 143 -6.11 0.31 -9.19
C VAL A 143 -7.60 0.64 -9.21
N ALA A 144 -8.14 1.08 -8.08
CA ALA A 144 -9.53 1.49 -7.97
C ALA A 144 -9.66 2.87 -7.29
N GLY A 145 -10.56 3.67 -7.79
CA GLY A 145 -10.87 4.99 -7.27
C GLY A 145 -11.95 5.66 -8.11
N GLY A 146 -12.66 6.65 -7.57
CA GLY A 146 -13.70 7.37 -8.29
C GLY A 146 -14.83 6.48 -8.83
N GLY A 147 -15.06 5.29 -8.25
CA GLY A 147 -16.01 4.30 -8.77
C GLY A 147 -15.52 3.47 -9.95
N GLU A 148 -14.30 3.67 -10.40
CA GLU A 148 -13.67 3.04 -11.56
C GLU A 148 -12.63 2.00 -11.13
N VAL A 149 -12.39 1.00 -11.98
CA VAL A 149 -11.27 0.05 -11.83
C VAL A 149 -10.41 0.11 -13.09
N TRP A 150 -9.11 0.19 -12.88
CA TRP A 150 -8.09 0.25 -13.92
C TRP A 150 -7.10 -0.90 -13.78
N LEU A 151 -6.52 -1.33 -14.90
CA LEU A 151 -5.37 -2.22 -14.95
C LEU A 151 -4.17 -1.49 -15.58
N ILE A 152 -3.04 -1.66 -14.94
CA ILE A 152 -1.72 -1.37 -15.52
C ILE A 152 -1.14 -2.70 -15.95
N GLY A 153 -0.58 -2.77 -17.15
CA GLY A 153 0.05 -3.97 -17.66
C GLY A 153 0.85 -3.72 -18.93
N SER A 154 1.08 -4.78 -19.67
CA SER A 154 1.71 -4.71 -21.00
C SER A 154 0.96 -5.57 -22.02
N ARG A 155 1.04 -5.15 -23.28
CA ARG A 155 0.61 -5.92 -24.46
C ARG A 155 1.76 -5.91 -25.45
N ASP A 156 2.25 -7.10 -25.81
CA ASP A 156 3.38 -7.26 -26.73
C ASP A 156 4.61 -6.41 -26.33
N GLY A 157 4.90 -6.35 -25.02
CA GLY A 157 6.02 -5.56 -24.47
C GLY A 157 5.77 -4.05 -24.39
N THR A 158 4.63 -3.55 -24.83
CA THR A 158 4.25 -2.14 -24.77
C THR A 158 3.33 -1.89 -23.57
N GLN A 159 3.47 -0.72 -22.91
CA GLN A 159 2.59 -0.31 -21.82
C GLN A 159 1.12 -0.37 -22.25
N ALA A 160 0.28 -1.01 -21.45
CA ALA A 160 -1.16 -1.08 -21.64
C ALA A 160 -1.88 -0.55 -20.39
N LEU A 161 -2.85 0.32 -20.61
CA LEU A 161 -3.78 0.77 -19.59
C LEU A 161 -5.19 0.38 -20.00
N LEU A 162 -5.94 -0.19 -19.08
CA LEU A 162 -7.32 -0.60 -19.32
C LEU A 162 -8.22 -0.11 -18.19
N ARG A 163 -9.47 0.14 -18.54
CA ARG A 163 -10.50 0.54 -17.60
C ARG A 163 -11.68 -0.41 -17.69
N TRP A 164 -12.25 -0.79 -16.56
CA TRP A 164 -13.46 -1.58 -16.48
C TRP A 164 -14.71 -0.71 -16.64
N ASP A 165 -15.56 -1.02 -17.61
CA ASP A 165 -16.80 -0.28 -17.87
C ASP A 165 -18.05 -0.89 -17.18
N GLY A 166 -17.86 -1.89 -16.34
CA GLY A 166 -18.91 -2.69 -15.71
C GLY A 166 -19.20 -4.02 -16.42
N ARG A 167 -18.76 -4.19 -17.67
CA ARG A 167 -18.98 -5.39 -18.50
C ARG A 167 -17.70 -5.95 -19.12
N SER A 168 -16.84 -5.06 -19.57
CA SER A 168 -15.59 -5.40 -20.28
C SER A 168 -14.48 -4.42 -19.99
N TRP A 169 -13.26 -4.85 -20.28
CA TRP A 169 -12.09 -4.00 -20.20
C TRP A 169 -11.95 -3.19 -21.50
N GLN A 170 -11.84 -1.89 -21.36
CA GLN A 170 -11.65 -0.93 -22.43
C GLN A 170 -10.22 -0.43 -22.44
N ASP A 171 -9.58 -0.44 -23.61
CA ASP A 171 -8.25 0.15 -23.76
C ASP A 171 -8.30 1.68 -23.55
N VAL A 172 -7.33 2.19 -22.82
CA VAL A 172 -7.09 3.62 -22.65
C VAL A 172 -5.68 3.92 -23.16
N PRO A 173 -5.49 4.97 -23.97
CA PRO A 173 -4.15 5.36 -24.39
C PRO A 173 -3.22 5.50 -23.17
N ALA A 174 -1.99 5.00 -23.27
CA ALA A 174 -0.99 5.19 -22.21
C ALA A 174 -0.19 6.48 -22.46
N PRO A 175 0.24 7.20 -21.41
CA PRO A 175 1.18 8.29 -21.57
C PRO A 175 2.54 7.76 -22.05
N PRO A 176 3.42 8.62 -22.60
CA PRO A 176 4.77 8.22 -22.97
C PRO A 176 5.57 7.66 -21.80
N GLY A 177 6.43 6.65 -22.02
CA GLY A 177 7.26 6.03 -21.00
C GLY A 177 6.59 4.88 -20.28
N SER A 178 7.01 4.62 -19.05
CA SER A 178 6.49 3.54 -18.19
C SER A 178 5.57 4.11 -17.13
N VAL A 179 4.44 3.45 -16.88
CA VAL A 179 3.50 3.75 -15.79
C VAL A 179 3.66 2.67 -14.73
N TYR A 180 3.93 3.08 -13.50
CA TYR A 180 4.10 2.19 -12.35
C TYR A 180 2.96 2.28 -11.34
N GLY A 181 2.29 3.43 -11.25
CA GLY A 181 1.16 3.66 -10.36
C GLY A 181 0.13 4.60 -10.96
N LEU A 182 -1.11 4.45 -10.52
CA LEU A 182 -2.23 5.34 -10.84
C LEU A 182 -2.92 5.78 -9.56
N HIS A 183 -3.51 6.96 -9.60
CA HIS A 183 -4.54 7.41 -8.67
C HIS A 183 -5.75 7.91 -9.47
N VAL A 184 -6.94 7.40 -9.14
CA VAL A 184 -8.16 7.66 -9.87
C VAL A 184 -9.09 8.49 -9.00
N LEU A 185 -9.25 9.76 -9.31
CA LEU A 185 -10.23 10.64 -8.67
C LEU A 185 -11.61 10.49 -9.32
N ALA A 186 -11.64 10.45 -10.64
CA ALA A 186 -12.81 10.24 -11.47
C ALA A 186 -12.42 9.57 -12.79
N ARG A 187 -13.43 9.24 -13.61
CA ARG A 187 -13.23 8.64 -14.93
C ARG A 187 -12.37 9.50 -15.88
N ASP A 188 -12.46 10.79 -15.74
CA ASP A 188 -11.79 11.84 -16.51
C ASP A 188 -10.77 12.63 -15.68
N ASP A 189 -10.41 12.11 -14.53
CA ASP A 189 -9.39 12.69 -13.65
C ASP A 189 -8.54 11.57 -13.05
N VAL A 190 -7.47 11.19 -13.78
CA VAL A 190 -6.56 10.12 -13.38
C VAL A 190 -5.12 10.62 -13.44
N TRP A 191 -4.38 10.34 -12.40
CA TRP A 191 -2.97 10.67 -12.30
C TRP A 191 -2.12 9.41 -12.39
N ALA A 192 -1.09 9.46 -13.24
CA ALA A 192 -0.14 8.37 -13.44
C ALA A 192 1.26 8.78 -13.00
N ALA A 193 1.91 7.92 -12.22
CA ALA A 193 3.31 8.05 -11.84
C ALA A 193 4.14 7.02 -12.61
N GLY A 194 5.34 7.44 -13.03
CA GLY A 194 6.19 6.57 -13.83
C GLY A 194 7.58 7.14 -14.10
N ALA A 195 8.14 6.75 -15.22
CA ALA A 195 9.42 7.22 -15.69
C ALA A 195 9.49 7.27 -17.23
N THR A 196 10.34 8.16 -17.72
CA THR A 196 10.74 8.23 -19.14
C THR A 196 12.25 7.99 -19.24
N GLY A 197 12.78 8.01 -20.46
CA GLY A 197 14.22 7.98 -20.67
C GLY A 197 14.99 9.16 -20.04
N THR A 198 14.29 10.24 -19.68
CA THR A 198 14.88 11.47 -19.12
C THR A 198 14.66 11.65 -17.63
N GLY A 199 13.81 10.87 -16.98
CA GLY A 199 13.56 10.95 -15.54
C GLY A 199 12.18 10.57 -15.11
N ALA A 200 11.84 10.92 -13.86
CA ALA A 200 10.51 10.70 -13.29
C ALA A 200 9.45 11.49 -14.06
N ALA A 201 8.33 10.84 -14.32
CA ALA A 201 7.22 11.43 -15.05
C ALA A 201 5.94 11.29 -14.26
N VAL A 202 5.16 12.36 -14.23
CA VAL A 202 3.77 12.35 -13.76
C VAL A 202 2.89 12.81 -14.91
N SER A 203 1.80 12.10 -15.14
CA SER A 203 0.86 12.40 -16.22
C SER A 203 -0.55 12.52 -15.69
N HIS A 204 -1.31 13.47 -16.20
CA HIS A 204 -2.72 13.70 -15.88
C HIS A 204 -3.60 13.38 -17.07
N TRP A 205 -4.61 12.55 -16.86
CA TRP A 205 -5.67 12.20 -17.82
C TRP A 205 -6.89 13.07 -17.57
N ASP A 206 -7.34 13.78 -18.58
CA ASP A 206 -8.53 14.66 -18.52
C ASP A 206 -9.79 14.05 -19.18
N GLY A 207 -9.76 12.72 -19.38
CA GLY A 207 -10.84 12.02 -20.07
C GLY A 207 -10.63 11.89 -21.59
N ARG A 208 -9.66 12.63 -22.15
CA ARG A 208 -9.39 12.70 -23.61
C ARG A 208 -7.93 12.46 -23.96
N GLU A 209 -7.01 13.08 -23.20
CA GLU A 209 -5.58 13.03 -23.44
C GLU A 209 -4.78 13.01 -22.13
N TRP A 210 -3.57 12.51 -22.20
CA TRP A 210 -2.59 12.58 -21.12
C TRP A 210 -1.73 13.84 -21.29
N ARG A 211 -1.62 14.63 -20.22
CA ARG A 211 -0.66 15.73 -20.11
C ARG A 211 0.46 15.30 -19.18
N GLN A 212 1.65 15.10 -19.76
CA GLN A 212 2.82 14.62 -19.01
C GLN A 212 3.72 15.78 -18.60
N THR A 213 4.20 15.71 -17.36
CA THR A 213 5.25 16.57 -16.82
C THR A 213 6.44 15.72 -16.39
N ILE A 214 7.62 16.07 -16.84
CA ILE A 214 8.87 15.49 -16.32
C ILE A 214 9.18 16.23 -15.03
N VAL A 215 9.33 15.50 -13.93
CA VAL A 215 9.79 16.05 -12.65
C VAL A 215 11.27 16.36 -12.80
N ASP A 216 11.58 17.64 -12.76
CA ASP A 216 12.88 18.18 -13.12
C ASP A 216 13.99 17.81 -12.11
N GLY A 217 15.24 17.86 -12.60
CA GLY A 217 16.45 17.77 -11.79
C GLY A 217 16.97 16.37 -11.49
N PHE A 218 16.30 15.31 -11.94
CA PHE A 218 16.68 13.92 -11.63
C PHE A 218 16.69 13.01 -12.86
N PRO A 219 17.69 13.09 -13.74
CA PRO A 219 17.85 12.08 -14.78
C PRO A 219 17.91 10.68 -14.16
N ARG A 220 17.13 9.73 -14.70
CA ARG A 220 16.98 8.36 -14.18
C ARG A 220 16.22 8.24 -12.85
N ALA A 221 15.58 9.30 -12.37
CA ALA A 221 14.59 9.18 -11.30
C ALA A 221 13.33 8.45 -11.77
N ALA A 222 12.63 7.85 -10.85
CA ALA A 222 11.35 7.21 -11.12
C ALA A 222 10.39 7.45 -9.95
N VAL A 223 9.12 7.67 -10.23
CA VAL A 223 8.05 7.69 -9.25
C VAL A 223 7.11 6.51 -9.48
N GLY A 224 6.80 5.78 -8.43
CA GLY A 224 5.97 4.57 -8.51
C GLY A 224 4.65 4.68 -7.76
N SER A 225 4.55 5.64 -6.86
CA SER A 225 3.35 5.93 -6.09
C SER A 225 2.85 7.34 -6.40
N VAL A 226 1.54 7.51 -6.51
CA VAL A 226 0.88 8.81 -6.70
C VAL A 226 -0.37 8.87 -5.85
N LEU A 227 -0.59 10.02 -5.21
CA LEU A 227 -1.78 10.35 -4.45
C LEU A 227 -2.29 11.73 -4.92
N ALA A 228 -3.40 11.76 -5.62
CA ALA A 228 -4.10 12.98 -5.93
C ALA A 228 -5.11 13.27 -4.81
N VAL A 229 -4.90 14.33 -4.07
CA VAL A 229 -5.82 14.84 -3.05
C VAL A 229 -6.95 15.62 -3.72
N SER A 230 -6.59 16.36 -4.74
CA SER A 230 -7.49 17.12 -5.62
C SER A 230 -6.80 17.34 -6.97
N PRO A 231 -7.48 17.88 -7.98
CA PRO A 231 -6.84 18.25 -9.25
C PRO A 231 -5.70 19.28 -9.12
N THR A 232 -5.65 19.99 -7.99
CA THR A 232 -4.64 21.02 -7.71
C THR A 232 -3.68 20.64 -6.57
N GLU A 233 -3.84 19.47 -5.97
CA GLU A 233 -2.89 18.95 -4.98
C GLU A 233 -2.61 17.47 -5.24
N VAL A 234 -1.41 17.19 -5.75
CA VAL A 234 -0.98 15.83 -6.09
C VAL A 234 0.41 15.58 -5.54
N TRP A 235 0.61 14.40 -5.00
CA TRP A 235 1.87 13.93 -4.47
C TRP A 235 2.35 12.73 -5.31
N ALA A 236 3.64 12.68 -5.59
CA ALA A 236 4.24 11.51 -6.23
C ALA A 236 5.55 11.13 -5.54
N GLY A 237 5.74 9.84 -5.35
CA GLY A 237 6.85 9.29 -4.60
C GLY A 237 7.60 8.18 -5.32
N GLY A 238 8.90 8.08 -5.04
CA GLY A 238 9.77 7.09 -5.65
C GLY A 238 11.24 7.26 -5.27
N THR A 239 12.13 7.23 -6.24
CA THR A 239 13.58 7.38 -6.05
C THR A 239 14.13 8.52 -6.90
N ALA A 240 15.08 9.28 -6.33
CA ALA A 240 15.78 10.35 -7.01
C ALA A 240 16.99 9.86 -7.87
N GLY A 241 17.16 8.56 -7.99
CA GLY A 241 18.30 7.99 -8.71
C GLY A 241 18.00 6.60 -9.24
N PHE A 242 18.93 6.09 -10.04
CA PHE A 242 18.82 4.78 -10.68
C PHE A 242 19.16 3.65 -9.70
N VAL A 243 18.32 2.61 -9.68
CA VAL A 243 18.64 1.32 -9.06
C VAL A 243 19.70 0.66 -9.95
N GLY A 244 21.00 0.81 -9.67
CA GLY A 244 22.10 0.34 -10.52
C GLY A 244 23.26 1.34 -10.65
N GLY A 245 23.26 2.38 -9.83
CA GLY A 245 24.42 3.28 -9.69
C GLY A 245 25.67 2.55 -9.17
N PRO A 246 26.81 3.21 -9.11
CA PRO A 246 28.03 2.59 -8.59
C PRO A 246 27.79 1.99 -7.21
N ALA A 247 28.25 0.75 -7.01
CA ALA A 247 28.13 0.07 -5.73
C ALA A 247 28.55 0.98 -4.58
N GLY A 248 27.69 1.08 -3.55
CA GLY A 248 27.98 1.83 -2.34
C GLY A 248 27.44 3.26 -2.24
N ARG A 249 26.69 3.77 -3.22
CA ARG A 249 25.98 5.05 -3.07
C ARG A 249 24.52 4.85 -2.68
N PRO A 250 24.08 5.41 -1.56
CA PRO A 250 22.66 5.41 -1.20
C PRO A 250 21.84 6.16 -2.26
N ILE A 251 20.67 5.64 -2.59
CA ILE A 251 19.71 6.32 -3.47
C ILE A 251 18.74 7.06 -2.58
N PRO A 252 18.62 8.39 -2.66
CA PRO A 252 17.70 9.13 -1.84
C PRO A 252 16.25 8.90 -2.28
N PRO A 253 15.30 8.88 -1.34
CA PRO A 253 13.90 8.88 -1.67
C PRO A 253 13.51 10.18 -2.37
N LEU A 254 12.56 10.09 -3.27
CA LEU A 254 11.98 11.23 -3.97
C LEU A 254 10.53 11.39 -3.54
N LEU A 255 10.17 12.59 -3.07
CA LEU A 255 8.80 13.01 -2.91
C LEU A 255 8.62 14.37 -3.58
N VAL A 256 7.63 14.49 -4.44
CA VAL A 256 7.28 15.73 -5.12
C VAL A 256 5.80 16.06 -4.91
N ARG A 257 5.49 17.35 -4.86
CA ARG A 257 4.14 17.88 -4.70
C ARG A 257 3.81 18.83 -5.84
N PHE A 258 2.61 18.72 -6.37
CA PHE A 258 1.95 19.65 -7.27
C PHE A 258 1.02 20.56 -6.46
N ASP A 259 1.11 21.86 -6.67
CA ASP A 259 0.31 22.88 -5.98
C ASP A 259 -0.81 23.47 -6.86
N GLY A 260 -1.08 22.84 -8.00
CA GLY A 260 -2.01 23.33 -9.02
C GLY A 260 -1.33 24.10 -10.14
N GLN A 261 -0.07 24.47 -9.99
CA GLN A 261 0.72 25.22 -10.99
C GLN A 261 2.06 24.57 -11.29
N THR A 262 2.79 24.19 -10.23
CA THR A 262 4.17 23.69 -10.35
C THR A 262 4.40 22.45 -9.50
N TRP A 263 5.35 21.62 -9.93
CA TRP A 263 5.90 20.53 -9.15
C TRP A 263 7.10 21.00 -8.34
N SER A 264 7.14 20.70 -7.07
CA SER A 264 8.25 20.99 -6.18
C SER A 264 8.68 19.75 -5.41
N ARG A 265 9.98 19.63 -5.15
CA ARG A 265 10.51 18.57 -4.29
C ARG A 265 10.21 18.89 -2.83
N VAL A 266 9.76 17.87 -2.09
CA VAL A 266 9.55 17.93 -0.64
C VAL A 266 10.66 17.15 0.04
N SER A 267 11.33 17.77 1.00
CA SER A 267 12.37 17.12 1.79
C SER A 267 11.77 16.12 2.75
N LEU A 268 12.34 14.93 2.78
CA LEU A 268 11.99 13.86 3.71
C LEU A 268 13.06 13.74 4.79
N PRO A 269 12.69 13.40 6.04
CA PRO A 269 13.65 13.05 7.09
C PRO A 269 14.18 11.61 6.87
N ALA A 270 14.61 11.29 5.66
CA ALA A 270 15.14 10.01 5.23
C ALA A 270 16.17 10.25 4.11
N ASP A 271 17.42 9.86 4.36
CA ASP A 271 18.53 10.09 3.42
C ASP A 271 18.64 9.01 2.36
N PHE A 272 17.97 7.87 2.57
CA PHE A 272 18.15 6.66 1.77
C PHE A 272 16.85 5.87 1.66
N GLY A 273 16.62 5.25 0.49
CA GLY A 273 15.49 4.37 0.22
C GLY A 273 14.64 4.80 -0.96
N ALA A 274 13.45 4.25 -1.04
CA ALA A 274 12.45 4.58 -2.04
C ALA A 274 11.12 4.86 -1.37
N VAL A 275 10.43 5.91 -1.77
CA VAL A 275 9.01 6.06 -1.43
C VAL A 275 8.24 5.01 -2.23
N THR A 276 7.68 4.02 -1.52
CA THR A 276 6.99 2.88 -2.14
C THR A 276 5.47 3.04 -2.14
N SER A 277 4.95 3.77 -1.16
CA SER A 277 3.50 3.98 -1.05
C SER A 277 3.17 5.31 -0.40
N LEU A 278 2.09 5.92 -0.87
CA LEU A 278 1.47 7.12 -0.30
C LEU A 278 0.05 6.77 0.11
N ALA A 279 -0.38 7.24 1.27
CA ALA A 279 -1.75 7.04 1.73
C ALA A 279 -2.36 8.35 2.25
N PRO A 280 -3.65 8.60 1.99
CA PRO A 280 -4.36 9.74 2.56
C PRO A 280 -4.57 9.57 4.06
N ALA A 281 -4.66 10.69 4.76
CA ALA A 281 -5.26 10.78 6.09
C ALA A 281 -6.80 10.69 5.99
N ALA A 282 -7.48 10.55 7.13
CA ALA A 282 -8.95 10.57 7.17
C ALA A 282 -9.54 11.88 6.61
N SER A 283 -8.79 12.98 6.65
CA SER A 283 -9.16 14.27 6.03
C SER A 283 -9.12 14.27 4.49
N GLY A 284 -8.54 13.23 3.87
CA GLY A 284 -8.29 13.14 2.43
C GLY A 284 -6.96 13.75 1.97
N SER A 285 -6.27 14.59 2.78
CA SER A 285 -4.93 15.09 2.48
C SER A 285 -3.87 13.98 2.55
N LEU A 286 -2.62 14.25 2.13
CA LEU A 286 -1.54 13.32 2.40
C LEU A 286 -1.48 13.03 3.91
N GLY A 287 -1.47 11.75 4.27
CA GLY A 287 -1.33 11.28 5.65
C GLY A 287 0.00 10.58 5.88
N TRP A 288 0.32 9.63 5.01
CA TRP A 288 1.44 8.73 5.22
C TRP A 288 2.30 8.53 3.97
N VAL A 289 3.58 8.36 4.22
CA VAL A 289 4.60 7.98 3.23
C VAL A 289 5.33 6.76 3.77
N ALA A 290 5.34 5.67 3.02
CA ALA A 290 6.17 4.51 3.31
C ALA A 290 7.51 4.62 2.56
N VAL A 291 8.61 4.38 3.27
CA VAL A 291 9.97 4.41 2.73
C VAL A 291 10.59 3.02 2.88
N SER A 292 10.80 2.34 1.77
CA SER A 292 11.49 1.06 1.78
C SER A 292 13.00 1.28 1.66
N ARG A 293 13.76 0.71 2.60
CA ARG A 293 15.22 0.83 2.67
C ARG A 293 15.97 -0.37 2.11
N SER A 294 15.28 -1.31 1.53
CA SER A 294 15.81 -2.60 1.09
C SER A 294 16.70 -2.55 -0.14
N GLN A 295 17.69 -1.71 -0.16
CA GLN A 295 18.67 -1.72 -1.24
C GLN A 295 19.93 -2.45 -0.78
N LYS A 296 20.07 -3.72 -1.16
CA LYS A 296 21.34 -4.44 -1.07
C LYS A 296 22.33 -3.85 -2.07
N TRP A 297 23.19 -2.96 -1.60
CA TRP A 297 24.29 -2.41 -2.37
C TRP A 297 25.60 -2.91 -1.78
N GLY A 298 26.29 -3.73 -2.51
CA GLY A 298 27.60 -4.25 -2.16
C GLY A 298 28.01 -5.35 -3.13
N PRO A 299 29.27 -5.75 -3.16
CA PRO A 299 29.71 -6.92 -3.90
C PRO A 299 28.87 -8.16 -3.50
N PRO A 300 28.67 -9.13 -4.39
CA PRO A 300 28.01 -10.39 -4.03
C PRO A 300 28.63 -10.96 -2.74
N GLY A 301 27.79 -11.20 -1.72
CA GLY A 301 28.23 -11.71 -0.42
C GLY A 301 28.50 -10.65 0.66
N SER A 302 28.44 -9.34 0.35
CA SER A 302 28.44 -8.31 1.38
C SER A 302 27.03 -8.06 1.91
N THR A 303 26.89 -8.01 3.24
CA THR A 303 25.71 -7.42 3.87
C THR A 303 26.05 -5.95 4.08
N PRO A 304 25.44 -5.00 3.34
CA PRO A 304 25.66 -3.59 3.64
C PRO A 304 25.20 -3.32 5.06
N PRO A 305 25.87 -2.43 5.79
CA PRO A 305 25.34 -1.99 7.08
C PRO A 305 23.94 -1.43 6.85
N LEU A 306 22.99 -1.82 7.70
CA LEU A 306 21.66 -1.22 7.75
C LEU A 306 21.85 0.28 7.99
N VAL A 307 21.37 1.11 7.08
CA VAL A 307 21.36 2.56 7.29
C VAL A 307 20.12 2.84 8.13
N PRO A 308 20.27 3.29 9.39
CA PRO A 308 19.13 3.64 10.21
C PRO A 308 18.28 4.71 9.53
N GLY A 309 16.99 4.64 9.68
CA GLY A 309 16.06 5.63 9.16
C GLY A 309 14.62 5.15 9.30
N PRO A 310 13.66 6.06 9.23
CA PRO A 310 12.26 5.73 9.40
C PRO A 310 11.70 4.93 8.22
N ASP A 311 10.77 4.03 8.53
CA ASP A 311 10.01 3.27 7.53
C ASP A 311 8.72 3.98 7.17
N PHE A 312 8.17 4.76 8.08
CA PHE A 312 6.92 5.49 7.91
C PHE A 312 7.07 6.95 8.31
N LEU A 313 6.49 7.82 7.51
CA LEU A 313 6.47 9.26 7.75
C LEU A 313 5.02 9.72 7.76
N ALA A 314 4.56 10.29 8.88
CA ALA A 314 3.25 10.90 8.98
C ALA A 314 3.35 12.39 8.66
N TRP A 315 2.51 12.88 7.75
CA TRP A 315 2.42 14.29 7.35
C TRP A 315 1.32 15.00 8.11
N ASN A 316 1.62 16.12 8.76
CA ASN A 316 0.65 16.91 9.51
C ASN A 316 0.20 18.20 8.79
N GLY A 317 0.54 18.36 7.51
CA GLY A 317 0.29 19.57 6.73
C GLY A 317 1.49 20.51 6.64
N GLN A 318 2.49 20.37 7.52
CA GLN A 318 3.67 21.24 7.58
C GLN A 318 4.99 20.48 7.67
N SER A 319 5.01 19.37 8.40
CA SER A 319 6.21 18.60 8.67
C SER A 319 5.90 17.11 8.76
N PHE A 320 6.95 16.29 8.65
CA PHE A 320 6.87 14.86 8.84
C PHE A 320 7.26 14.46 10.27
N THR A 321 6.45 13.57 10.85
CA THR A 321 6.85 12.79 12.03
C THR A 321 7.30 11.41 11.55
N ALA A 322 8.49 11.01 11.97
CA ALA A 322 9.09 9.75 11.60
C ALA A 322 8.69 8.63 12.57
N TYR A 323 8.42 7.45 12.02
CA TYR A 323 8.13 6.23 12.77
C TYR A 323 8.94 5.08 12.19
N ASP A 324 9.54 4.30 13.07
CA ASP A 324 10.16 3.04 12.71
C ASP A 324 9.11 1.91 12.75
N GLU A 325 9.36 0.87 11.99
CA GLU A 325 8.55 -0.34 12.09
C GLU A 325 8.81 -1.05 13.44
N PRO A 326 7.81 -1.78 13.97
CA PRO A 326 8.01 -2.61 15.14
C PRO A 326 9.06 -3.70 14.83
N ALA A 327 10.09 -3.77 15.66
CA ALA A 327 11.13 -4.79 15.51
C ALA A 327 10.57 -6.20 15.74
N VAL A 328 10.95 -7.14 14.89
CA VAL A 328 10.64 -8.57 15.05
C VAL A 328 11.96 -9.33 15.19
N ALA A 329 12.06 -10.12 16.26
CA ALA A 329 13.28 -10.84 16.57
C ALA A 329 13.67 -11.81 15.42
N GLY A 330 14.92 -11.74 14.98
CA GLY A 330 15.44 -12.58 13.91
C GLY A 330 15.10 -12.14 12.48
N GLU A 331 14.41 -11.01 12.31
CA GLU A 331 14.07 -10.44 11.02
C GLU A 331 14.77 -9.09 10.82
N GLY A 332 15.06 -8.77 9.57
CA GLY A 332 15.63 -7.49 9.17
C GLY A 332 14.55 -6.49 8.74
N ASP A 333 14.98 -5.40 8.12
CA ASP A 333 14.11 -4.33 7.65
C ASP A 333 13.09 -4.81 6.64
N SER A 334 11.94 -4.16 6.66
CA SER A 334 10.87 -4.40 5.69
C SER A 334 11.21 -3.90 4.30
N GLN A 335 10.69 -4.60 3.34
CA GLN A 335 10.86 -4.33 1.93
C GLN A 335 9.49 -4.21 1.26
N LEU A 336 9.39 -3.32 0.25
CA LEU A 336 8.19 -3.19 -0.59
C LEU A 336 6.92 -2.87 0.23
N LEU A 337 7.04 -1.98 1.21
CA LEU A 337 5.90 -1.58 2.04
C LEU A 337 4.81 -0.92 1.18
N GLN A 338 3.59 -1.44 1.30
CA GLN A 338 2.38 -0.88 0.70
C GLN A 338 1.41 -0.48 1.81
N LEU A 339 0.86 0.72 1.69
CA LEU A 339 -0.08 1.29 2.65
C LEU A 339 -1.52 1.11 2.17
N ALA A 340 -2.39 0.71 3.07
CA ALA A 340 -3.83 0.62 2.83
C ALA A 340 -4.58 1.37 3.94
N PRO A 341 -4.98 2.63 3.70
CA PRO A 341 -5.73 3.42 4.68
C PRO A 341 -7.11 2.81 4.88
N VAL A 342 -7.57 2.80 6.14
CA VAL A 342 -8.91 2.34 6.48
C VAL A 342 -9.88 3.51 6.36
N PRO A 343 -10.81 3.49 5.40
CA PRO A 343 -11.69 4.62 5.12
C PRO A 343 -12.45 5.12 6.36
N GLY A 344 -12.48 6.44 6.55
CA GLY A 344 -13.18 7.10 7.64
C GLY A 344 -12.52 6.98 9.01
N THR A 345 -11.27 6.52 9.06
CA THR A 345 -10.49 6.37 10.31
C THR A 345 -9.07 6.89 10.13
N GLU A 346 -8.34 6.99 11.23
CA GLU A 346 -6.89 7.28 11.22
C GLU A 346 -6.03 6.00 11.13
N THR A 347 -6.69 4.83 11.08
CA THR A 347 -6.01 3.54 10.99
C THR A 347 -5.44 3.33 9.59
N VAL A 348 -4.21 2.84 9.52
CA VAL A 348 -3.56 2.48 8.27
C VAL A 348 -2.92 1.10 8.41
N TRP A 349 -3.15 0.25 7.43
CA TRP A 349 -2.42 -1.00 7.26
C TRP A 349 -1.14 -0.77 6.46
N SER A 350 -0.10 -1.49 6.83
CA SER A 350 1.09 -1.68 5.99
C SER A 350 1.30 -3.17 5.77
N VAL A 351 1.53 -3.54 4.52
CA VAL A 351 1.90 -4.90 4.15
C VAL A 351 3.20 -4.90 3.36
N GLY A 352 3.94 -6.00 3.44
CA GLY A 352 5.21 -6.14 2.76
C GLY A 352 5.89 -7.46 3.11
N ARG A 353 7.21 -7.44 3.10
CA ARG A 353 8.06 -8.55 3.56
C ARG A 353 9.25 -8.01 4.31
N ALA A 354 9.75 -8.75 5.29
CA ALA A 354 11.02 -8.50 5.95
C ALA A 354 12.11 -9.43 5.41
N ALA A 355 13.33 -8.95 5.36
CA ALA A 355 14.48 -9.79 5.09
C ALA A 355 14.74 -10.71 6.29
N GLY A 356 14.98 -11.99 6.03
CA GLY A 356 15.40 -12.97 7.02
C GLY A 356 16.87 -13.39 6.81
N PRO A 357 17.42 -14.22 7.69
CA PRO A 357 18.75 -14.81 7.52
C PRO A 357 18.82 -15.65 6.25
N GLU A 358 20.02 -15.85 5.72
CA GLU A 358 20.29 -16.75 4.57
C GLU A 358 19.44 -16.48 3.31
N ASN A 359 19.10 -15.20 3.02
CA ASN A 359 18.21 -14.80 1.93
C ASN A 359 16.77 -15.29 2.06
N THR A 360 16.33 -15.63 3.25
CA THR A 360 14.93 -15.88 3.55
C THR A 360 14.15 -14.57 3.67
N PHE A 361 12.84 -14.67 3.67
CA PHE A 361 11.97 -13.52 3.95
C PHE A 361 10.70 -13.98 4.65
N ALA A 362 10.12 -13.06 5.43
CA ALA A 362 8.88 -13.26 6.17
C ALA A 362 7.86 -12.20 5.75
N PRO A 363 6.57 -12.53 5.70
CA PRO A 363 5.54 -11.56 5.38
C PRO A 363 5.39 -10.56 6.54
N ARG A 364 5.18 -9.29 6.19
CA ARG A 364 4.89 -8.22 7.16
C ARG A 364 3.46 -7.76 7.03
N VAL A 365 2.79 -7.69 8.18
CA VAL A 365 1.54 -6.96 8.34
C VAL A 365 1.65 -6.11 9.59
N GLN A 366 1.43 -4.83 9.42
CA GLN A 366 1.50 -3.85 10.48
C GLN A 366 0.27 -2.95 10.41
N ARG A 367 -0.10 -2.39 11.54
CA ARG A 367 -1.24 -1.50 11.67
C ARG A 367 -0.89 -0.33 12.55
N PHE A 368 -1.25 0.85 12.12
CA PHE A 368 -1.18 2.06 12.92
C PHE A 368 -2.56 2.34 13.53
N ASP A 369 -2.59 2.45 14.85
CA ASP A 369 -3.79 2.76 15.64
C ASP A 369 -3.53 3.87 16.64
#